data_142b30c778f4b4f371313faff0f2410f
#
_entry.id   142b30c778f4b4f371313faff0f2410f
#
_cell.length_a   1.000
_cell.length_b   1.000
_cell.length_c   1.000
_cell.angle_alpha   90.00
_cell.angle_beta   90.00
_cell.angle_gamma   90.00
#
_symmetry.space_group_name_H-M   'P 1'
#
loop_
_entity.id
_entity.type
_entity.pdbx_description
1 polymer ?
#
loop_
_entity_poly.entity_id
_entity_poly.type
_entity_poly.pdbx_seq_one_letter_code
_entity_poly.pdbx_strand_id
1 'polypeptide(L)'
;DKTYRAALVEPPAREVLVRTPASLRQRLPRKFDYAARDEANRKLGRAGEQWVIGYEQQRLTELGHPELFQRLDWVSDTQGDGAGFDILSFEEDAHERFIEVKTTNGGVGSSFLVSHNELEFSKEAGDQFHLYRVFQFRDGPRLFTLPGDLSQHVHLKPTDYRASFRSLVG
;
A
#
# COMPACT_ATOMS: atom_id res chain seq x y z
N ASP A 1 -11.34 -14.71 14.41
CA ASP A 1 -12.34 -14.65 13.36
C ASP A 1 -11.75 -15.18 12.05
N LYS A 2 -12.39 -16.16 11.44
CA LYS A 2 -11.91 -16.84 10.20
C LYS A 2 -11.85 -15.89 8.98
N THR A 3 -12.52 -14.76 9.05
CA THR A 3 -12.70 -13.82 7.93
C THR A 3 -11.38 -13.19 7.48
N TYR A 4 -10.58 -12.68 8.40
CA TYR A 4 -9.30 -12.04 8.04
C TYR A 4 -8.25 -13.03 7.58
N ARG A 5 -8.15 -14.19 8.22
CA ARG A 5 -7.20 -15.24 7.84
C ARG A 5 -7.44 -15.73 6.40
N ALA A 6 -8.71 -15.87 6.00
CA ALA A 6 -9.07 -16.26 4.64
C ALA A 6 -8.84 -15.16 3.59
N ALA A 7 -8.66 -13.90 4.02
CA ALA A 7 -8.42 -12.79 3.13
C ALA A 7 -6.97 -12.70 2.62
N LEU A 8 -6.01 -13.24 3.37
CA LEU A 8 -4.59 -13.20 3.01
C LEU A 8 -4.29 -14.15 1.83
N VAL A 9 -3.64 -13.62 0.81
CA VAL A 9 -3.21 -14.37 -0.38
C VAL A 9 -1.76 -14.03 -0.72
N GLU A 10 -1.15 -14.86 -1.56
CA GLU A 10 0.19 -14.58 -2.10
C GLU A 10 0.16 -13.34 -3.01
N PRO A 11 1.18 -12.48 -2.94
CA PRO A 11 1.29 -11.35 -3.85
C PRO A 11 1.54 -11.82 -5.28
N PRO A 12 1.06 -11.08 -6.30
CA PRO A 12 1.39 -11.39 -7.69
C PRO A 12 2.88 -11.21 -7.95
N ALA A 13 3.44 -12.10 -8.77
CA ALA A 13 4.82 -11.97 -9.22
C ALA A 13 4.99 -10.72 -10.12
N ARG A 14 6.11 -10.02 -9.96
CA ARG A 14 6.46 -8.93 -10.87
C ARG A 14 6.79 -9.50 -12.25
N GLU A 15 6.06 -9.04 -13.27
CA GLU A 15 6.33 -9.45 -14.64
C GLU A 15 7.69 -8.98 -15.13
N VAL A 16 8.35 -9.81 -15.93
CA VAL A 16 9.59 -9.41 -16.60
C VAL A 16 9.26 -8.41 -17.69
N LEU A 17 9.88 -7.22 -17.66
CA LEU A 17 9.69 -6.22 -18.71
C LEU A 17 10.26 -6.72 -20.03
N VAL A 18 9.38 -7.04 -20.97
CA VAL A 18 9.75 -7.15 -22.37
C VAL A 18 9.81 -5.72 -22.90
N ARG A 19 11.00 -5.24 -23.29
CA ARG A 19 11.14 -3.94 -23.97
C ARG A 19 10.43 -4.00 -25.32
N THR A 20 9.19 -3.57 -25.35
CA THR A 20 8.53 -3.21 -26.59
C THR A 20 8.98 -1.78 -26.96
N PRO A 21 9.50 -1.54 -28.18
CA PRO A 21 9.81 -0.17 -28.58
C PRO A 21 8.55 0.68 -28.44
N ALA A 22 8.62 1.72 -27.61
CA ALA A 22 7.51 2.66 -27.47
C ALA A 22 7.33 3.39 -28.79
N SER A 23 6.37 2.96 -29.60
CA SER A 23 5.95 3.77 -30.75
C SER A 23 5.19 4.98 -30.20
N LEU A 24 5.54 6.18 -30.68
CA LEU A 24 4.84 7.45 -30.37
C LEU A 24 3.33 7.38 -30.69
N ARG A 25 2.89 6.38 -31.44
CA ARG A 25 1.50 6.12 -31.80
C ARG A 25 0.64 5.47 -30.71
N GLN A 26 1.23 5.00 -29.61
CA GLN A 26 0.50 4.37 -28.51
C GLN A 26 0.04 5.37 -27.42
N ARG A 27 -0.03 6.64 -27.72
CA ARG A 27 -0.76 7.61 -26.89
C ARG A 27 -2.27 7.57 -27.17
N LEU A 28 -2.82 6.37 -27.41
CA LEU A 28 -4.26 6.18 -27.40
C LEU A 28 -4.78 6.48 -26.00
N PRO A 29 -5.98 7.11 -25.87
CA PRO A 29 -6.60 7.30 -24.58
C PRO A 29 -6.64 5.94 -23.88
N ARG A 30 -5.89 5.80 -22.80
CA ARG A 30 -5.92 4.57 -22.02
C ARG A 30 -7.33 4.39 -21.47
N LYS A 31 -7.80 3.15 -21.46
CA LYS A 31 -8.97 2.79 -20.66
C LYS A 31 -8.80 3.44 -19.31
N PHE A 32 -9.86 4.13 -18.87
CA PHE A 32 -9.93 4.78 -17.59
C PHE A 32 -9.44 3.82 -16.50
N ASP A 33 -8.40 4.19 -15.77
CA ASP A 33 -7.87 3.36 -14.70
C ASP A 33 -8.76 3.51 -13.46
N TYR A 34 -9.75 2.62 -13.36
CA TYR A 34 -10.67 2.59 -12.23
C TYR A 34 -9.96 2.35 -10.90
N ALA A 35 -8.88 1.58 -10.91
CA ALA A 35 -8.11 1.31 -9.70
C ALA A 35 -7.42 2.56 -9.17
N ALA A 36 -6.79 3.36 -10.05
CA ALA A 36 -6.18 4.63 -9.65
C ALA A 36 -7.23 5.63 -9.15
N ARG A 37 -8.43 5.64 -9.74
CA ARG A 37 -9.53 6.47 -9.27
C ARG A 37 -10.05 6.04 -7.91
N ASP A 38 -10.20 4.74 -7.68
CA ASP A 38 -10.61 4.19 -6.39
C ASP A 38 -9.61 4.58 -5.30
N GLU A 39 -8.32 4.48 -5.57
CA GLU A 39 -7.27 4.88 -4.64
C GLU A 39 -7.29 6.38 -4.31
N ALA A 40 -7.65 7.22 -5.26
CA ALA A 40 -7.84 8.65 -5.02
C ALA A 40 -9.07 8.95 -4.14
N ASN A 41 -9.96 7.98 -3.93
CA ASN A 41 -11.13 8.13 -3.09
C ASN A 41 -10.76 7.97 -1.61
N ARG A 42 -10.76 9.09 -0.87
CA ARG A 42 -10.44 9.12 0.57
C ARG A 42 -11.32 8.21 1.43
N LYS A 43 -12.60 8.05 1.07
CA LYS A 43 -13.51 7.17 1.82
C LYS A 43 -13.12 5.71 1.71
N LEU A 44 -12.76 5.28 0.50
CA LEU A 44 -12.31 3.92 0.25
C LEU A 44 -10.97 3.66 0.95
N GLY A 45 -10.01 4.57 0.82
CA GLY A 45 -8.71 4.49 1.50
C GLY A 45 -8.86 4.34 3.00
N ARG A 46 -9.64 5.25 3.62
CA ARG A 46 -9.91 5.21 5.07
C ARG A 46 -10.60 3.91 5.50
N ALA A 47 -11.56 3.43 4.73
CA ALA A 47 -12.24 2.16 5.02
C ALA A 47 -11.28 0.96 4.93
N GLY A 48 -10.35 0.99 3.98
CA GLY A 48 -9.31 -0.03 3.85
C GLY A 48 -8.33 -0.01 5.03
N GLU A 49 -7.87 1.15 5.45
CA GLU A 49 -7.02 1.31 6.64
C GLU A 49 -7.71 0.78 7.90
N GLN A 50 -8.98 1.12 8.10
CA GLN A 50 -9.76 0.62 9.22
C GLN A 50 -9.90 -0.90 9.19
N TRP A 51 -10.10 -1.48 8.02
CA TRP A 51 -10.15 -2.92 7.84
C TRP A 51 -8.81 -3.57 8.18
N VAL A 52 -7.69 -2.96 7.77
CA VAL A 52 -6.33 -3.42 8.10
C VAL A 52 -6.07 -3.37 9.61
N ILE A 53 -6.56 -2.37 10.31
CA ILE A 53 -6.46 -2.32 11.78
C ILE A 53 -7.13 -3.54 12.42
N GLY A 54 -8.31 -3.93 11.94
CA GLY A 54 -8.97 -5.17 12.39
C GLY A 54 -8.16 -6.42 12.05
N TYR A 55 -7.55 -6.47 10.88
CA TYR A 55 -6.65 -7.54 10.48
C TYR A 55 -5.44 -7.63 11.41
N GLU A 56 -4.79 -6.50 11.72
CA GLU A 56 -3.63 -6.45 12.62
C GLU A 56 -3.99 -6.87 14.06
N GLN A 57 -5.17 -6.49 14.55
CA GLN A 57 -5.66 -6.97 15.84
C GLN A 57 -5.73 -8.50 15.89
N GLN A 58 -6.28 -9.10 14.86
CA GLN A 58 -6.34 -10.56 14.78
C GLN A 58 -4.95 -11.18 14.65
N ARG A 59 -4.10 -10.63 13.77
CA ARG A 59 -2.72 -11.11 13.58
C ARG A 59 -1.93 -11.12 14.89
N LEU A 60 -1.93 -10.01 15.62
CA LEU A 60 -1.22 -9.88 16.88
C LEU A 60 -1.78 -10.82 17.96
N THR A 61 -3.10 -11.01 17.99
CA THR A 61 -3.76 -11.97 18.90
C THR A 61 -3.34 -13.41 18.58
N GLU A 62 -3.28 -13.78 17.29
CA GLU A 62 -2.87 -15.12 16.86
C GLU A 62 -1.39 -15.40 17.11
N LEU A 63 -0.55 -14.36 17.10
CA LEU A 63 0.87 -14.43 17.51
C LEU A 63 1.06 -14.55 19.03
N GLY A 64 -0.02 -14.41 19.81
CA GLY A 64 0.04 -14.48 21.26
C GLY A 64 0.36 -13.16 21.95
N HIS A 65 0.31 -12.05 21.24
CA HIS A 65 0.65 -10.70 21.72
C HIS A 65 -0.49 -9.69 21.56
N PRO A 66 -1.71 -9.97 22.08
CA PRO A 66 -2.85 -9.06 21.95
C PRO A 66 -2.61 -7.69 22.58
N GLU A 67 -1.70 -7.59 23.55
CA GLU A 67 -1.32 -6.34 24.20
C GLU A 67 -0.63 -5.35 23.25
N LEU A 68 0.07 -5.82 22.24
CA LEU A 68 0.72 -4.97 21.24
C LEU A 68 -0.28 -4.17 20.41
N PHE A 69 -1.50 -4.68 20.24
CA PHE A 69 -2.55 -3.95 19.53
C PHE A 69 -2.91 -2.61 20.23
N GLN A 70 -2.78 -2.54 21.54
CA GLN A 70 -3.04 -1.28 22.28
C GLN A 70 -1.99 -0.20 21.98
N ARG A 71 -0.83 -0.58 21.44
CA ARG A 71 0.24 0.32 21.02
C ARG A 71 0.16 0.69 19.53
N LEU A 72 -0.76 0.06 18.78
CA LEU A 72 -1.00 0.37 17.38
C LEU A 72 -1.40 1.86 17.24
N ASP A 73 -0.84 2.55 16.27
CA ASP A 73 -1.16 3.94 15.98
C ASP A 73 -1.65 4.08 14.52
N TRP A 74 -2.83 4.65 14.36
CA TRP A 74 -3.35 5.01 13.05
C TRP A 74 -2.83 6.40 12.66
N VAL A 75 -1.61 6.42 12.14
CA VAL A 75 -0.82 7.64 11.91
C VAL A 75 -1.46 8.56 10.88
N SER A 76 -2.00 8.02 9.78
CA SER A 76 -2.69 8.84 8.77
C SER A 76 -3.93 9.54 9.32
N ASP A 77 -4.62 8.96 10.30
CA ASP A 77 -5.77 9.58 10.97
C ASP A 77 -5.36 10.69 11.95
N THR A 78 -4.28 10.48 12.69
CA THR A 78 -3.85 11.38 13.77
C THR A 78 -2.88 12.49 13.32
N GLN A 79 -2.04 12.21 12.32
CA GLN A 79 -0.93 13.10 11.89
C GLN A 79 -1.03 13.51 10.41
N GLY A 80 -1.94 12.90 9.62
CA GLY A 80 -2.06 13.12 8.18
C GLY A 80 -1.02 12.37 7.35
N ASP A 81 -0.99 12.64 6.05
CA ASP A 81 -0.32 11.80 5.03
C ASP A 81 1.21 12.03 4.91
N GLY A 82 1.83 12.76 5.82
CA GLY A 82 3.24 13.17 5.70
C GLY A 82 4.28 12.17 6.21
N ALA A 83 3.87 11.13 6.94
CA ALA A 83 4.81 10.22 7.60
C ALA A 83 5.44 9.18 6.66
N GLY A 84 4.85 8.94 5.49
CA GLY A 84 5.29 7.91 4.54
C GLY A 84 4.73 6.52 4.81
N PHE A 85 3.84 6.39 5.79
CA PHE A 85 3.07 5.19 6.11
C PHE A 85 1.79 5.56 6.87
N ASP A 86 0.83 4.64 6.91
CA ASP A 86 -0.52 4.87 7.46
C ASP A 86 -0.70 4.36 8.88
N ILE A 87 -0.12 3.22 9.20
CA ILE A 87 -0.34 2.52 10.47
C ILE A 87 0.99 2.04 11.05
N LEU A 88 1.22 2.36 12.33
CA LEU A 88 2.27 1.74 13.11
C LEU A 88 1.72 0.49 13.80
N SER A 89 2.29 -0.66 13.50
CA SER A 89 2.01 -1.94 14.13
C SER A 89 3.31 -2.60 14.61
N PHE A 90 3.27 -3.89 14.92
CA PHE A 90 4.39 -4.59 15.54
C PHE A 90 4.58 -5.99 14.98
N GLU A 91 5.82 -6.48 15.05
CA GLU A 91 6.17 -7.88 14.87
C GLU A 91 5.98 -8.67 16.19
N GLU A 92 6.12 -9.99 16.12
CA GLU A 92 6.03 -10.88 17.29
C GLU A 92 7.00 -10.51 18.42
N ASP A 93 8.20 -10.04 18.06
CA ASP A 93 9.24 -9.60 18.99
C ASP A 93 9.12 -8.13 19.43
N ALA A 94 7.97 -7.52 19.17
CA ALA A 94 7.64 -6.12 19.45
C ALA A 94 8.46 -5.06 18.65
N HIS A 95 9.21 -5.46 17.62
CA HIS A 95 9.75 -4.51 16.66
C HIS A 95 8.63 -3.82 15.89
N GLU A 96 8.83 -2.57 15.52
CA GLU A 96 7.85 -1.78 14.78
C GLU A 96 7.67 -2.30 13.35
N ARG A 97 6.42 -2.32 12.91
CA ARG A 97 5.99 -2.57 11.54
C ARG A 97 5.30 -1.33 11.02
N PHE A 98 5.86 -0.70 10.00
CA PHE A 98 5.29 0.47 9.32
C PHE A 98 4.46 0.01 8.14
N ILE A 99 3.17 0.24 8.20
CA ILE A 99 2.23 -0.27 7.19
C ILE A 99 1.72 0.88 6.33
N GLU A 100 1.92 0.75 5.02
CA GLU A 100 1.25 1.57 4.00
C GLU A 100 0.10 0.77 3.41
N VAL A 101 -1.10 1.34 3.39
CA VAL A 101 -2.32 0.67 2.92
C VAL A 101 -2.76 1.23 1.57
N LYS A 102 -2.91 0.37 0.59
CA LYS A 102 -3.47 0.72 -0.72
C LYS A 102 -4.70 -0.12 -0.99
N THR A 103 -5.85 0.53 -1.14
CA THR A 103 -7.16 -0.13 -1.26
C THR A 103 -7.77 0.07 -2.63
N THR A 104 -8.38 -0.98 -3.18
CA THR A 104 -9.11 -0.91 -4.44
C THR A 104 -10.33 -1.84 -4.43
N ASN A 105 -11.35 -1.49 -5.21
CA ASN A 105 -12.44 -2.42 -5.55
C ASN A 105 -12.10 -3.34 -6.73
N GLY A 106 -10.99 -3.07 -7.43
CA GLY A 106 -10.48 -3.90 -8.51
C GLY A 106 -9.84 -5.21 -8.03
N GLY A 107 -9.32 -5.98 -8.97
CA GLY A 107 -8.70 -7.28 -8.72
C GLY A 107 -7.25 -7.19 -8.22
N VAL A 108 -6.65 -8.36 -7.99
CA VAL A 108 -5.30 -8.52 -7.43
C VAL A 108 -4.20 -7.82 -8.26
N GLY A 109 -4.35 -7.74 -9.57
CA GLY A 109 -3.40 -7.11 -10.50
C GLY A 109 -3.62 -5.61 -10.71
N SER A 110 -4.56 -4.99 -9.98
CA SER A 110 -4.84 -3.55 -10.13
C SER A 110 -3.61 -2.72 -9.74
N SER A 111 -3.26 -1.74 -10.59
CA SER A 111 -2.21 -0.78 -10.28
C SER A 111 -2.58 0.10 -9.08
N PHE A 112 -1.60 0.72 -8.47
CA PHE A 112 -1.79 1.67 -7.36
C PHE A 112 -0.79 2.82 -7.48
N LEU A 113 -1.12 3.94 -6.84
CA LEU A 113 -0.27 5.11 -6.80
C LEU A 113 0.64 5.05 -5.56
N VAL A 114 1.89 5.43 -5.78
CA VAL A 114 2.90 5.54 -4.71
C VAL A 114 3.46 6.96 -4.76
N SER A 115 3.40 7.68 -3.67
CA SER A 115 4.03 8.98 -3.56
C SER A 115 5.56 8.84 -3.43
N HIS A 116 6.28 9.91 -3.78
CA HIS A 116 7.73 9.94 -3.58
C HIS A 116 8.11 9.67 -2.12
N ASN A 117 7.39 10.27 -1.19
CA ASN A 117 7.64 10.12 0.25
C ASN A 117 7.45 8.66 0.73
N GLU A 118 6.38 8.00 0.29
CA GLU A 118 6.13 6.57 0.60
C GLU A 118 7.24 5.68 0.03
N LEU A 119 7.66 5.95 -1.22
CA LEU A 119 8.74 5.20 -1.85
C LEU A 119 10.06 5.35 -1.09
N GLU A 120 10.47 6.57 -0.78
CA GLU A 120 11.70 6.82 -0.04
C GLU A 120 11.64 6.23 1.38
N PHE A 121 10.51 6.36 2.07
CA PHE A 121 10.34 5.75 3.38
C PHE A 121 10.44 4.22 3.32
N SER A 122 9.92 3.57 2.28
CA SER A 122 10.05 2.11 2.11
C SER A 122 11.51 1.65 1.99
N LYS A 123 12.37 2.49 1.40
CA LYS A 123 13.82 2.23 1.32
C LYS A 123 14.51 2.44 2.66
N GLU A 124 14.18 3.52 3.36
CA GLU A 124 14.77 3.87 4.65
C GLU A 124 14.43 2.86 5.74
N ALA A 125 13.15 2.50 5.85
CA ALA A 125 12.66 1.56 6.85
C ALA A 125 13.02 0.10 6.55
N GLY A 126 13.32 -0.22 5.28
CA GLY A 126 13.70 -1.58 4.89
C GLY A 126 12.67 -2.62 5.29
N ASP A 127 13.11 -3.70 5.90
CA ASP A 127 12.24 -4.84 6.28
C ASP A 127 11.12 -4.50 7.28
N GLN A 128 11.20 -3.35 7.95
CA GLN A 128 10.12 -2.86 8.82
C GLN A 128 8.94 -2.25 8.05
N PHE A 129 9.17 -1.85 6.80
CA PHE A 129 8.10 -1.33 5.93
C PHE A 129 7.32 -2.49 5.30
N HIS A 130 5.99 -2.37 5.29
CA HIS A 130 5.09 -3.33 4.66
C HIS A 130 4.01 -2.60 3.87
N LEU A 131 3.93 -2.87 2.57
CA LEU A 131 2.75 -2.51 1.79
C LEU A 131 1.65 -3.55 2.05
N TYR A 132 0.48 -3.08 2.47
CA TYR A 132 -0.73 -3.89 2.58
C TYR A 132 -1.66 -3.52 1.42
N ARG A 133 -1.76 -4.41 0.44
CA ARG A 133 -2.65 -4.21 -0.71
C ARG A 133 -3.98 -4.90 -0.44
N VAL A 134 -5.01 -4.09 -0.19
CA VAL A 134 -6.39 -4.55 -0.03
C VAL A 134 -7.10 -4.42 -1.37
N PHE A 135 -7.66 -5.50 -1.87
CA PHE A 135 -8.33 -5.54 -3.17
C PHE A 135 -9.69 -6.24 -3.08
N GLN A 136 -10.54 -6.09 -4.10
CA GLN A 136 -11.94 -6.56 -4.08
C GLN A 136 -12.70 -6.10 -2.83
N PHE A 137 -12.44 -4.87 -2.39
CA PHE A 137 -12.88 -4.40 -1.08
C PHE A 137 -14.39 -4.49 -0.89
N ARG A 138 -15.17 -4.10 -1.90
CA ARG A 138 -16.64 -4.11 -1.85
C ARG A 138 -17.21 -5.52 -1.83
N ASP A 139 -16.60 -6.45 -2.57
CA ASP A 139 -17.12 -7.79 -2.81
C ASP A 139 -16.55 -8.85 -1.87
N GLY A 140 -15.83 -8.43 -0.85
CA GLY A 140 -15.15 -9.29 0.11
C GLY A 140 -13.64 -9.01 0.11
N PRO A 141 -13.17 -8.19 1.04
CA PRO A 141 -11.79 -7.75 1.07
C PRO A 141 -10.78 -8.90 1.08
N ARG A 142 -9.79 -8.80 0.23
CA ARG A 142 -8.63 -9.68 0.20
C ARG A 142 -7.36 -8.86 0.34
N LEU A 143 -6.29 -9.47 0.80
CA LEU A 143 -5.04 -8.82 1.15
C LEU A 143 -3.84 -9.61 0.65
N PHE A 144 -2.85 -8.91 0.12
CA PHE A 144 -1.47 -9.39 0.12
C PHE A 144 -0.54 -8.32 0.72
N THR A 145 0.63 -8.74 1.19
CA THR A 145 1.63 -7.86 1.80
C THR A 145 2.96 -7.97 1.07
N LEU A 146 3.66 -6.84 0.95
CA LEU A 146 5.01 -6.76 0.37
C LEU A 146 5.94 -6.08 1.38
N PRO A 147 6.93 -6.79 1.93
CA PRO A 147 7.89 -6.20 2.86
C PRO A 147 9.03 -5.49 2.14
N GLY A 148 9.51 -4.40 2.72
CA GLY A 148 10.73 -3.73 2.27
C GLY A 148 10.55 -2.74 1.14
N ASP A 149 11.65 -2.39 0.50
CA ASP A 149 11.72 -1.42 -0.58
C ASP A 149 10.78 -1.75 -1.73
N LEU A 150 9.79 -0.88 -1.96
CA LEU A 150 8.77 -1.08 -3.00
C LEU A 150 9.37 -1.21 -4.40
N SER A 151 10.49 -0.56 -4.68
CA SER A 151 11.13 -0.65 -6.00
C SER A 151 11.60 -2.05 -6.37
N GLN A 152 11.76 -2.93 -5.37
CA GLN A 152 12.14 -4.33 -5.57
C GLN A 152 10.95 -5.22 -5.93
N HIS A 153 9.72 -4.77 -5.65
CA HIS A 153 8.50 -5.57 -5.78
C HIS A 153 7.64 -5.18 -6.98
N VAL A 154 7.70 -3.90 -7.41
CA VAL A 154 6.80 -3.36 -8.43
C VAL A 154 7.56 -2.61 -9.51
N HIS A 155 6.94 -2.45 -10.69
CA HIS A 155 7.40 -1.53 -11.71
C HIS A 155 6.85 -0.13 -11.43
N LEU A 156 7.74 0.86 -11.35
CA LEU A 156 7.39 2.25 -11.11
C LEU A 156 7.39 3.04 -12.42
N LYS A 157 6.32 3.79 -12.63
CA LYS A 157 6.18 4.72 -13.76
C LYS A 157 5.79 6.09 -13.22
N PRO A 158 6.59 7.14 -13.47
CA PRO A 158 6.21 8.50 -13.09
C PRO A 158 4.87 8.90 -13.74
N THR A 159 3.96 9.47 -12.93
CA THR A 159 2.65 9.95 -13.38
C THR A 159 2.52 11.46 -13.25
N ASP A 160 3.13 12.04 -12.22
CA ASP A 160 3.02 13.44 -11.90
C ASP A 160 4.37 14.07 -11.60
N TYR A 161 4.50 15.35 -11.92
CA TYR A 161 5.68 16.16 -11.63
C TYR A 161 5.27 17.48 -11.00
N ARG A 162 6.03 17.93 -9.99
CA ARG A 162 5.89 19.29 -9.48
C ARG A 162 6.75 20.23 -10.30
N ALA A 163 6.11 21.23 -10.93
CA ALA A 163 6.80 22.26 -11.70
C ALA A 163 6.91 23.56 -10.90
N SER A 164 8.03 24.26 -11.03
CA SER A 164 8.25 25.58 -10.44
C SER A 164 9.21 26.38 -11.30
N PHE A 165 9.02 27.69 -11.34
CA PHE A 165 9.98 28.62 -11.96
C PHE A 165 11.20 28.91 -11.07
N ARG A 166 11.14 28.55 -9.80
CA ARG A 166 12.28 28.60 -8.87
C ARG A 166 12.85 27.21 -8.70
N SER A 167 14.14 27.14 -8.37
CA SER A 167 14.77 25.86 -8.02
C SER A 167 13.99 25.21 -6.87
N LEU A 168 13.57 23.97 -7.09
CA LEU A 168 13.04 23.10 -6.04
C LEU A 168 14.24 22.49 -5.34
N VAL A 169 14.69 23.12 -4.26
CA VAL A 169 15.69 22.53 -3.37
C VAL A 169 14.97 21.42 -2.60
N GLY A 170 15.35 20.17 -2.90
CA GLY A 170 14.81 19.00 -2.24
C GLY A 170 15.28 18.87 -0.80
#